data_95b9b6abb4e0b2a18570085b7370ff68
#
_entry.id   95b9b6abb4e0b2a18570085b7370ff68
#
_cell.length_a   1.000
_cell.length_b   1.000
_cell.length_c   1.000
_cell.angle_alpha   90.00
_cell.angle_beta   90.00
_cell.angle_gamma   90.00
#
_symmetry.space_group_name_H-M   'P 1'
#
loop_
_entity.id
_entity.type
_entity.pdbx_description
1 polymer ?
#
loop_
_entity_poly.entity_id
_entity_poly.type
_entity_poly.pdbx_seq_one_letter_code
_entity_poly.pdbx_strand_id
1 'polypeptide(L)'
;MFKPSMRRVALSLVIGTALVGGAQAQERVLNYVPSADIKVFDPYVNTALITSQHAYMIYDVLMGLDRDFRAQPQMAESVNVSADGLVFTLKLRPGLAWHDGSPVTSADVIASLDRWSRRDANGRRMRDLGLQLAAVDDATVRLTMREKWGLVLDSLARAGSYATIMMRAKDLPSDPAVPVAGYVGSGPYRFVESDLVPGSRMVYVRNAAYRPRAEPPSYYSGGKVAHFDKVVWQIIPDSASAINALGRGEIDMIEQPPVDLLPLLKQNKDVVVRPLNPFGWQSYARPNHLHPPFNKPEARQALIALIDQKDFLGTAFNDPAFYKTCFSFLACGTAMTSEAGMESFQKPDIARAKSLMQAAGYKGEKIVVLHASDLKWVHEMTTVLESRMREAGWNVDAQHLDWATVSARRARQEVPDQGGWNIFVSASSPPDMSDVAGSAVINSDCNRGGWFGWPCDEQTQTLRNAWALEPDLAKRKAIAEQVQLRSAQAVPFVPLGQFLLPFAHRANLVDIQDTLGPVFWSIKRR
;
A
#
# COMPACT_ATOMS: atom_id res chain seq x y z
N MET A 1 52.05 -75.97 56.16
CA MET A 1 52.07 -75.88 54.68
C MET A 1 50.87 -75.07 54.25
N PHE A 2 51.00 -73.79 54.03
CA PHE A 2 49.92 -72.91 53.55
C PHE A 2 50.40 -72.21 52.27
N LYS A 3 49.63 -72.43 51.17
CA LYS A 3 49.83 -71.70 49.91
C LYS A 3 49.06 -70.40 49.94
N PRO A 4 49.61 -69.26 49.52
CA PRO A 4 48.85 -68.03 49.37
C PRO A 4 48.20 -67.95 47.95
N SER A 5 46.89 -67.62 47.92
CA SER A 5 46.12 -67.40 46.72
C SER A 5 46.34 -65.93 46.24
N MET A 6 46.77 -65.76 44.99
CA MET A 6 46.87 -64.45 44.30
C MET A 6 45.49 -64.00 43.85
N ARG A 7 44.96 -62.90 44.38
CA ARG A 7 43.79 -62.18 43.87
C ARG A 7 44.24 -61.30 42.74
N ARG A 8 43.72 -61.58 41.56
CA ARG A 8 43.83 -60.62 40.40
C ARG A 8 42.80 -59.52 40.57
N VAL A 9 43.27 -58.28 40.66
CA VAL A 9 42.43 -57.04 40.58
C VAL A 9 42.26 -56.70 39.10
N ALA A 10 41.02 -56.84 38.61
CA ALA A 10 40.64 -56.35 37.27
C ALA A 10 40.33 -54.84 37.33
N LEU A 11 41.16 -54.07 36.69
CA LEU A 11 40.97 -52.62 36.57
C LEU A 11 39.99 -52.36 35.37
N SER A 12 38.73 -52.11 35.68
CA SER A 12 37.71 -51.74 34.68
C SER A 12 37.89 -50.29 34.25
N LEU A 13 38.39 -50.10 33.02
CA LEU A 13 38.48 -48.77 32.38
C LEU A 13 37.09 -48.38 31.89
N VAL A 14 36.41 -47.44 32.59
CA VAL A 14 35.15 -46.85 32.14
C VAL A 14 35.49 -45.74 31.15
N ILE A 15 35.34 -46.03 29.85
CA ILE A 15 35.40 -45.02 28.79
C ILE A 15 34.08 -44.23 28.82
N GLY A 16 34.11 -43.06 29.43
CA GLY A 16 33.00 -42.09 29.40
C GLY A 16 32.88 -41.49 27.99
N THR A 17 31.95 -41.98 27.19
CA THR A 17 31.52 -41.32 25.95
C THR A 17 30.79 -40.04 26.33
N ALA A 18 31.49 -38.90 26.24
CA ALA A 18 30.86 -37.57 26.27
C ALA A 18 29.99 -37.40 25.02
N LEU A 19 28.69 -37.57 25.19
CA LEU A 19 27.70 -37.14 24.23
C LEU A 19 27.77 -35.58 24.14
N VAL A 20 28.52 -35.09 23.14
CA VAL A 20 28.41 -33.71 22.72
C VAL A 20 27.04 -33.57 22.07
N GLY A 21 26.02 -33.30 22.89
CA GLY A 21 24.71 -32.89 22.43
C GLY A 21 24.89 -31.57 21.74
N GLY A 22 24.96 -31.57 20.42
CA GLY A 22 24.86 -30.36 19.63
C GLY A 22 23.54 -29.66 20.00
N ALA A 23 23.62 -28.53 20.72
CA ALA A 23 22.47 -27.67 20.93
C ALA A 23 21.98 -27.24 19.54
N GLN A 24 20.96 -27.90 19.01
CA GLN A 24 20.25 -27.41 17.85
C GLN A 24 19.70 -26.06 18.24
N ALA A 25 20.21 -24.99 17.62
CA ALA A 25 19.66 -23.66 17.81
C ALA A 25 18.17 -23.71 17.47
N GLN A 26 17.34 -23.37 18.44
CA GLN A 26 15.89 -23.36 18.26
C GLN A 26 15.53 -22.45 17.07
N GLU A 27 14.77 -22.98 16.10
CA GLU A 27 14.31 -22.24 14.92
C GLU A 27 13.56 -20.98 15.36
N ARG A 28 13.99 -19.82 14.85
CA ARG A 28 13.34 -18.53 15.14
C ARG A 28 12.15 -18.35 14.21
N VAL A 29 10.96 -18.62 14.74
CA VAL A 29 9.70 -18.49 14.01
C VAL A 29 9.00 -17.19 14.39
N LEU A 30 8.45 -16.49 13.40
CA LEU A 30 7.55 -15.34 13.55
C LEU A 30 6.15 -15.75 13.07
N ASN A 31 5.17 -15.70 13.97
CA ASN A 31 3.78 -16.02 13.67
C ASN A 31 2.98 -14.72 13.46
N TYR A 32 2.32 -14.60 12.33
CA TYR A 32 1.62 -13.39 11.90
C TYR A 32 0.20 -13.70 11.45
N VAL A 33 -0.76 -12.88 11.87
CA VAL A 33 -2.16 -12.94 11.42
C VAL A 33 -2.40 -11.76 10.49
N PRO A 34 -2.54 -12.00 9.17
CA PRO A 34 -2.86 -10.96 8.20
C PRO A 34 -4.32 -10.50 8.30
N SER A 35 -4.61 -9.33 7.74
CA SER A 35 -5.96 -8.74 7.69
C SER A 35 -6.91 -9.48 6.73
N ALA A 36 -6.38 -10.27 5.80
CA ALA A 36 -7.16 -11.01 4.81
C ALA A 36 -6.43 -12.30 4.39
N ASP A 37 -7.16 -13.24 3.79
CA ASP A 37 -6.59 -14.37 3.09
C ASP A 37 -6.16 -13.98 1.67
N ILE A 38 -5.03 -14.52 1.20
CA ILE A 38 -4.54 -14.28 -0.15
C ILE A 38 -5.23 -15.23 -1.14
N LYS A 39 -5.80 -14.66 -2.20
CA LYS A 39 -6.45 -15.42 -3.28
C LYS A 39 -5.65 -15.40 -4.58
N VAL A 40 -4.88 -14.33 -4.79
CA VAL A 40 -4.03 -14.15 -5.96
C VAL A 40 -2.65 -13.72 -5.50
N PHE A 41 -1.63 -14.49 -5.85
CA PHE A 41 -0.26 -14.30 -5.39
C PHE A 41 0.55 -13.35 -6.28
N ASP A 42 0.09 -13.11 -7.51
CA ASP A 42 0.80 -12.25 -8.47
C ASP A 42 0.40 -10.78 -8.32
N PRO A 43 1.34 -9.87 -7.96
CA PRO A 43 1.06 -8.46 -7.71
C PRO A 43 0.71 -7.65 -8.97
N TYR A 44 0.89 -8.22 -10.17
CA TYR A 44 0.46 -7.58 -11.42
C TYR A 44 -0.92 -8.02 -11.90
N VAL A 45 -1.53 -8.99 -11.23
CA VAL A 45 -2.89 -9.45 -11.49
C VAL A 45 -3.87 -8.91 -10.45
N ASN A 46 -3.41 -8.73 -9.22
CA ASN A 46 -4.24 -8.22 -8.11
C ASN A 46 -3.53 -7.05 -7.39
N THR A 47 -4.31 -6.05 -6.99
CA THR A 47 -3.85 -4.85 -6.27
C THR A 47 -4.07 -4.91 -4.76
N ALA A 48 -4.52 -6.05 -4.21
CA ALA A 48 -4.75 -6.20 -2.78
C ALA A 48 -3.43 -6.07 -2.00
N LEU A 49 -3.49 -5.40 -0.84
CA LEU A 49 -2.32 -5.16 0.01
C LEU A 49 -1.63 -6.47 0.42
N ILE A 50 -2.41 -7.52 0.75
CA ILE A 50 -1.88 -8.84 1.10
C ILE A 50 -1.05 -9.48 -0.02
N THR A 51 -1.44 -9.28 -1.30
CA THR A 51 -0.67 -9.73 -2.46
C THR A 51 0.66 -8.97 -2.58
N SER A 52 0.66 -7.65 -2.33
CA SER A 52 1.88 -6.85 -2.31
C SER A 52 2.80 -7.26 -1.15
N GLN A 53 2.27 -7.54 0.03
CA GLN A 53 3.04 -8.05 1.18
C GLN A 53 3.73 -9.39 0.84
N HIS A 54 2.99 -10.34 0.25
CA HIS A 54 3.54 -11.59 -0.25
C HIS A 54 4.68 -11.34 -1.26
N ALA A 55 4.45 -10.45 -2.23
CA ALA A 55 5.44 -10.14 -3.24
C ALA A 55 6.74 -9.59 -2.63
N TYR A 56 6.66 -8.70 -1.64
CA TYR A 56 7.83 -8.17 -0.94
C TYR A 56 8.57 -9.22 -0.07
N MET A 57 7.92 -10.31 0.33
CA MET A 57 8.60 -11.42 1.00
C MET A 57 9.58 -12.12 0.06
N ILE A 58 9.13 -12.41 -1.17
CA ILE A 58 9.82 -13.34 -2.07
C ILE A 58 10.56 -12.68 -3.22
N TYR A 59 10.19 -11.46 -3.59
CA TYR A 59 10.84 -10.70 -4.66
C TYR A 59 11.60 -9.50 -4.10
N ASP A 60 12.50 -8.93 -4.91
CA ASP A 60 13.11 -7.64 -4.64
C ASP A 60 12.73 -6.64 -5.73
N VAL A 61 13.06 -5.38 -5.54
CA VAL A 61 12.73 -4.26 -6.43
C VAL A 61 14.00 -3.61 -6.97
N LEU A 62 13.95 -3.05 -8.18
CA LEU A 62 15.09 -2.38 -8.79
C LEU A 62 15.47 -1.11 -8.03
N MET A 63 14.46 -0.30 -7.71
CA MET A 63 14.53 0.88 -6.86
C MET A 63 13.54 0.70 -5.70
N GLY A 64 13.87 1.19 -4.50
CA GLY A 64 12.99 1.17 -3.34
C GLY A 64 12.56 2.57 -2.94
N LEU A 65 11.38 2.71 -2.35
CA LEU A 65 10.90 3.97 -1.79
C LEU A 65 11.37 4.10 -0.33
N ASP A 66 11.96 5.24 0.04
CA ASP A 66 12.32 5.53 1.43
C ASP A 66 11.16 6.19 2.20
N ARG A 67 11.36 6.44 3.49
CA ARG A 67 10.35 7.05 4.37
C ARG A 67 9.97 8.49 4.00
N ASP A 68 10.80 9.17 3.22
CA ASP A 68 10.55 10.51 2.71
C ASP A 68 9.89 10.50 1.32
N PHE A 69 9.46 9.31 0.87
CA PHE A 69 8.92 9.02 -0.46
C PHE A 69 9.87 9.38 -1.60
N ARG A 70 11.18 9.14 -1.41
CA ARG A 70 12.20 9.32 -2.44
C ARG A 70 12.65 7.98 -2.98
N ALA A 71 12.88 7.94 -4.28
CA ALA A 71 13.46 6.78 -4.95
C ALA A 71 14.90 6.54 -4.51
N GLN A 72 15.20 5.34 -4.04
CA GLN A 72 16.53 4.89 -3.64
C GLN A 72 16.93 3.64 -4.42
N PRO A 73 18.21 3.47 -4.81
CA PRO A 73 18.67 2.23 -5.39
C PRO A 73 18.43 1.04 -4.45
N GLN A 74 17.94 -0.11 -4.99
CA GLN A 74 17.74 -1.34 -4.20
C GLN A 74 18.50 -2.52 -4.82
N MET A 75 18.03 -3.16 -5.88
CA MET A 75 18.83 -4.09 -6.67
C MET A 75 19.85 -3.34 -7.56
N ALA A 76 19.51 -2.12 -7.96
CA ALA A 76 20.49 -1.23 -8.60
C ALA A 76 21.63 -0.87 -7.64
N GLU A 77 22.88 -0.96 -8.10
CA GLU A 77 24.06 -0.42 -7.43
C GLU A 77 24.11 1.09 -7.61
N SER A 78 23.90 1.53 -8.85
CA SER A 78 23.94 2.94 -9.24
C SER A 78 22.93 3.24 -10.34
N VAL A 79 22.55 4.52 -10.40
CA VAL A 79 21.72 5.08 -11.46
C VAL A 79 22.42 6.32 -12.00
N ASN A 80 22.68 6.35 -13.32
CA ASN A 80 23.21 7.50 -14.03
C ASN A 80 22.14 8.05 -14.96
N VAL A 81 21.90 9.36 -14.89
CA VAL A 81 20.92 10.05 -15.74
C VAL A 81 21.69 11.00 -16.67
N SER A 82 21.40 10.96 -17.96
CA SER A 82 21.99 11.89 -18.94
C SER A 82 21.59 13.34 -18.65
N ALA A 83 22.40 14.29 -19.12
CA ALA A 83 22.19 15.71 -18.87
C ALA A 83 20.84 16.24 -19.41
N ASP A 84 20.32 15.64 -20.49
CA ASP A 84 19.02 15.94 -21.07
C ASP A 84 17.85 15.26 -20.32
N GLY A 85 18.15 14.34 -19.38
CA GLY A 85 17.16 13.60 -18.62
C GLY A 85 16.38 12.54 -19.42
N LEU A 86 16.91 12.11 -20.56
CA LEU A 86 16.27 11.15 -21.45
C LEU A 86 16.83 9.71 -21.33
N VAL A 87 18.04 9.54 -20.83
CA VAL A 87 18.70 8.24 -20.71
C VAL A 87 19.01 7.94 -19.25
N PHE A 88 18.54 6.78 -18.78
CA PHE A 88 18.78 6.26 -17.43
C PHE A 88 19.55 4.95 -17.54
N THR A 89 20.76 4.91 -16.99
CA THR A 89 21.59 3.71 -16.96
C THR A 89 21.64 3.17 -15.54
N LEU A 90 21.07 1.97 -15.32
CA LEU A 90 20.99 1.31 -14.04
C LEU A 90 21.91 0.09 -14.03
N LYS A 91 22.88 0.08 -13.11
CA LYS A 91 23.79 -1.05 -12.90
C LYS A 91 23.31 -1.88 -11.73
N LEU A 92 23.18 -3.18 -11.88
CA LEU A 92 22.83 -4.11 -10.81
C LEU A 92 23.99 -4.31 -9.83
N ARG A 93 23.67 -4.53 -8.54
CA ARG A 93 24.64 -4.91 -7.52
C ARG A 93 25.25 -6.29 -7.86
N PRO A 94 26.53 -6.54 -7.56
CA PRO A 94 27.14 -7.84 -7.77
C PRO A 94 26.53 -8.92 -6.85
N GLY A 95 26.43 -10.14 -7.37
CA GLY A 95 26.02 -11.32 -6.62
C GLY A 95 24.55 -11.40 -6.28
N LEU A 96 23.67 -10.71 -7.01
CA LEU A 96 22.24 -10.92 -6.97
C LEU A 96 21.89 -12.28 -7.58
N ALA A 97 21.10 -13.06 -6.87
CA ALA A 97 20.69 -14.39 -7.31
C ALA A 97 19.19 -14.65 -7.03
N TRP A 98 18.60 -15.44 -7.88
CA TRP A 98 17.26 -16.01 -7.66
C TRP A 98 17.30 -17.09 -6.58
N HIS A 99 16.15 -17.49 -6.06
CA HIS A 99 16.02 -18.50 -5.01
C HIS A 99 16.54 -19.89 -5.42
N ASP A 100 16.68 -20.16 -6.72
CA ASP A 100 17.28 -21.37 -7.27
C ASP A 100 18.80 -21.28 -7.46
N GLY A 101 19.40 -20.13 -7.10
CA GLY A 101 20.83 -19.88 -7.22
C GLY A 101 21.27 -19.33 -8.58
N SER A 102 20.39 -19.27 -9.59
CA SER A 102 20.71 -18.64 -10.87
C SER A 102 20.91 -17.12 -10.72
N PRO A 103 21.80 -16.49 -11.51
CA PRO A 103 22.06 -15.05 -11.40
C PRO A 103 20.87 -14.24 -11.87
N VAL A 104 20.67 -13.06 -11.26
CA VAL A 104 19.78 -12.03 -11.78
C VAL A 104 20.50 -11.26 -12.87
N THR A 105 19.84 -11.07 -14.01
CA THR A 105 20.43 -10.43 -15.20
C THR A 105 19.63 -9.22 -15.68
N SER A 106 20.25 -8.43 -16.57
CA SER A 106 19.57 -7.33 -17.27
C SER A 106 18.36 -7.79 -18.07
N ALA A 107 18.37 -9.02 -18.60
CA ALA A 107 17.23 -9.60 -19.31
C ALA A 107 16.01 -9.78 -18.38
N ASP A 108 16.22 -10.19 -17.13
CA ASP A 108 15.15 -10.32 -16.12
C ASP A 108 14.56 -8.95 -15.78
N VAL A 109 15.42 -7.94 -15.61
CA VAL A 109 14.98 -6.56 -15.33
C VAL A 109 14.16 -6.01 -16.48
N ILE A 110 14.61 -6.17 -17.72
CA ILE A 110 13.90 -5.71 -18.92
C ILE A 110 12.53 -6.37 -19.02
N ALA A 111 12.46 -7.69 -18.86
CA ALA A 111 11.20 -8.43 -18.94
C ALA A 111 10.23 -8.02 -17.82
N SER A 112 10.73 -7.80 -16.60
CA SER A 112 9.93 -7.32 -15.46
C SER A 112 9.40 -5.91 -15.70
N LEU A 113 10.23 -4.98 -16.18
CA LEU A 113 9.84 -3.60 -16.48
C LEU A 113 8.87 -3.53 -17.67
N ASP A 114 9.03 -4.38 -18.69
CA ASP A 114 8.06 -4.48 -19.78
C ASP A 114 6.69 -4.92 -19.27
N ARG A 115 6.64 -5.99 -18.46
CA ARG A 115 5.39 -6.46 -17.84
C ARG A 115 4.75 -5.40 -16.95
N TRP A 116 5.54 -4.80 -16.03
CA TRP A 116 5.09 -3.74 -15.15
C TRP A 116 4.52 -2.54 -15.92
N SER A 117 5.23 -2.09 -16.95
CA SER A 117 4.84 -0.90 -17.72
C SER A 117 3.53 -1.08 -18.52
N ARG A 118 3.08 -2.31 -18.71
CA ARG A 118 1.75 -2.60 -19.31
C ARG A 118 0.63 -2.61 -18.26
N ARG A 119 0.94 -2.72 -16.97
CA ARG A 119 -0.03 -2.84 -15.87
C ARG A 119 -0.16 -1.57 -15.04
N ASP A 120 0.92 -0.91 -14.72
CA ASP A 120 0.96 0.32 -13.92
C ASP A 120 0.61 1.56 -14.74
N ALA A 121 -0.05 2.56 -14.12
CA ALA A 121 -0.45 3.78 -14.81
C ALA A 121 0.75 4.62 -15.27
N ASN A 122 1.77 4.78 -14.40
CA ASN A 122 3.00 5.50 -14.73
C ASN A 122 3.82 4.72 -15.75
N GLY A 123 3.85 3.40 -15.63
CA GLY A 123 4.47 2.51 -16.62
C GLY A 123 3.86 2.68 -18.01
N ARG A 124 2.52 2.67 -18.13
CA ARG A 124 1.83 2.97 -19.39
C ARG A 124 2.17 4.37 -19.92
N ARG A 125 2.20 5.37 -19.03
CA ARG A 125 2.60 6.74 -19.41
C ARG A 125 4.01 6.78 -19.95
N MET A 126 4.97 6.07 -19.33
CA MET A 126 6.33 5.96 -19.86
C MET A 126 6.36 5.33 -21.27
N ARG A 127 5.53 4.32 -21.52
CA ARG A 127 5.40 3.72 -22.88
C ARG A 127 4.87 4.72 -23.90
N ASP A 128 3.85 5.49 -23.56
CA ASP A 128 3.29 6.55 -24.42
C ASP A 128 4.35 7.62 -24.74
N LEU A 129 5.21 7.94 -23.75
CA LEU A 129 6.35 8.85 -23.90
C LEU A 129 7.58 8.20 -24.55
N GLY A 130 7.42 7.00 -25.12
CA GLY A 130 8.41 6.31 -25.94
C GLY A 130 9.50 5.60 -25.15
N LEU A 131 9.18 4.98 -23.99
CA LEU A 131 10.09 4.13 -23.22
C LEU A 131 10.69 3.02 -24.10
N GLN A 132 12.01 2.94 -24.11
CA GLN A 132 12.79 1.84 -24.67
C GLN A 132 13.68 1.23 -23.60
N LEU A 133 13.77 -0.10 -23.56
CA LEU A 133 14.57 -0.86 -22.62
C LEU A 133 15.63 -1.65 -23.42
N ALA A 134 16.89 -1.57 -23.01
CA ALA A 134 17.99 -2.30 -23.64
C ALA A 134 18.99 -2.79 -22.61
N ALA A 135 19.53 -4.00 -22.80
CA ALA A 135 20.69 -4.47 -22.07
C ALA A 135 21.95 -3.78 -22.63
N VAL A 136 22.79 -3.25 -21.74
CA VAL A 136 24.15 -2.79 -22.09
C VAL A 136 25.10 -3.95 -21.92
N ASP A 137 24.95 -4.70 -20.84
CA ASP A 137 25.60 -5.97 -20.52
C ASP A 137 24.71 -6.78 -19.58
N ASP A 138 25.18 -7.94 -19.08
CA ASP A 138 24.39 -8.83 -18.21
C ASP A 138 23.94 -8.18 -16.88
N ALA A 139 24.58 -7.10 -16.44
CA ALA A 139 24.30 -6.41 -15.18
C ALA A 139 23.84 -4.95 -15.35
N THR A 140 23.73 -4.46 -16.58
CA THR A 140 23.44 -3.04 -16.84
C THR A 140 22.27 -2.89 -17.80
N VAL A 141 21.24 -2.15 -17.36
CA VAL A 141 20.07 -1.83 -18.16
C VAL A 141 20.06 -0.35 -18.50
N ARG A 142 19.72 -0.03 -19.74
CA ARG A 142 19.46 1.33 -20.22
C ARG A 142 17.98 1.51 -20.48
N LEU A 143 17.40 2.52 -19.85
CA LEU A 143 16.09 3.07 -20.19
C LEU A 143 16.30 4.32 -21.02
N THR A 144 15.64 4.42 -22.16
CA THR A 144 15.65 5.63 -23.01
C THR A 144 14.22 6.11 -23.16
N MET A 145 14.00 7.39 -22.89
CA MET A 145 12.72 8.08 -23.11
C MET A 145 12.82 8.90 -24.39
N ARG A 146 11.78 8.87 -25.24
CA ARG A 146 11.68 9.78 -26.39
C ARG A 146 11.36 11.20 -25.93
N GLU A 147 10.53 11.33 -24.92
CA GLU A 147 10.10 12.58 -24.33
C GLU A 147 10.48 12.63 -22.84
N LYS A 148 10.89 13.80 -22.36
CA LYS A 148 11.30 14.00 -20.98
C LYS A 148 10.14 13.77 -20.02
N TRP A 149 10.43 13.00 -18.95
CA TRP A 149 9.49 12.82 -17.84
C TRP A 149 10.25 12.74 -16.51
N GLY A 150 9.91 13.66 -15.59
CA GLY A 150 10.64 13.83 -14.33
C GLY A 150 10.44 12.69 -13.33
N LEU A 151 9.42 11.83 -13.53
CA LEU A 151 9.03 10.79 -12.56
C LEU A 151 9.53 9.39 -12.90
N VAL A 152 10.53 9.24 -13.79
CA VAL A 152 11.02 7.91 -14.17
C VAL A 152 11.50 7.13 -12.95
N LEU A 153 12.37 7.70 -12.13
CA LEU A 153 12.92 7.02 -10.94
C LEU A 153 11.87 6.84 -9.85
N ASP A 154 11.00 7.82 -9.63
CA ASP A 154 9.88 7.73 -8.66
C ASP A 154 8.94 6.57 -9.03
N SER A 155 8.67 6.38 -10.34
CA SER A 155 7.85 5.28 -10.84
C SER A 155 8.51 3.92 -10.68
N LEU A 156 9.84 3.83 -10.88
CA LEU A 156 10.61 2.60 -10.64
C LEU A 156 10.71 2.24 -9.15
N ALA A 157 10.52 3.20 -8.26
CA ALA A 157 10.52 3.00 -6.80
C ALA A 157 9.11 2.83 -6.21
N ARG A 158 8.07 2.78 -7.05
CA ARG A 158 6.68 2.68 -6.59
C ARG A 158 6.50 1.54 -5.59
N ALA A 159 5.82 1.84 -4.46
CA ALA A 159 5.44 0.89 -3.43
C ALA A 159 3.92 0.64 -3.44
N GLY A 160 3.48 -0.45 -2.82
CA GLY A 160 2.07 -0.82 -2.75
C GLY A 160 1.57 -1.53 -4.00
N SER A 161 0.41 -1.13 -4.51
CA SER A 161 -0.18 -1.74 -5.71
C SER A 161 0.70 -1.52 -6.93
N TYR A 162 0.92 -2.58 -7.70
CA TYR A 162 1.80 -2.56 -8.88
C TYR A 162 3.23 -2.07 -8.57
N ALA A 163 3.77 -2.39 -7.38
CA ALA A 163 5.18 -2.14 -7.08
C ALA A 163 6.08 -2.74 -8.17
N THR A 164 7.21 -2.10 -8.45
CA THR A 164 8.11 -2.50 -9.54
C THR A 164 8.95 -3.71 -9.14
N ILE A 165 8.27 -4.84 -9.00
CA ILE A 165 8.83 -6.14 -8.57
C ILE A 165 9.66 -6.76 -9.69
N MET A 166 10.86 -7.25 -9.38
CA MET A 166 11.70 -7.99 -10.33
C MET A 166 11.39 -9.48 -10.28
N MET A 167 11.09 -10.06 -11.45
CA MET A 167 10.77 -11.47 -11.67
C MET A 167 11.68 -12.06 -12.75
N ARG A 168 11.86 -13.39 -12.73
CA ARG A 168 12.69 -14.05 -13.76
C ARG A 168 12.00 -14.00 -15.13
N ALA A 169 12.74 -13.63 -16.17
CA ALA A 169 12.23 -13.52 -17.53
C ALA A 169 11.57 -14.81 -18.03
N LYS A 170 12.15 -15.98 -17.70
CA LYS A 170 11.65 -17.29 -18.13
C LYS A 170 10.32 -17.69 -17.49
N ASP A 171 9.92 -17.06 -16.38
CA ASP A 171 8.68 -17.37 -15.65
C ASP A 171 7.54 -16.41 -16.04
N LEU A 172 7.84 -15.35 -16.79
CA LEU A 172 6.86 -14.33 -17.12
C LEU A 172 5.97 -14.80 -18.30
N PRO A 173 4.64 -14.70 -18.15
CA PRO A 173 3.72 -14.94 -19.26
C PRO A 173 3.80 -13.82 -20.31
N SER A 174 3.47 -14.14 -21.56
CA SER A 174 3.41 -13.17 -22.67
C SER A 174 2.32 -12.11 -22.47
N ASP A 175 1.16 -12.51 -21.91
CA ASP A 175 0.12 -11.60 -21.48
C ASP A 175 0.39 -11.16 -20.04
N PRO A 176 0.61 -9.85 -19.80
CA PRO A 176 0.91 -9.32 -18.45
C PRO A 176 -0.23 -9.50 -17.43
N ALA A 177 -1.46 -9.78 -17.88
CA ALA A 177 -2.62 -10.03 -17.03
C ALA A 177 -2.74 -11.48 -16.54
N VAL A 178 -1.99 -12.40 -17.13
CA VAL A 178 -1.94 -13.81 -16.71
C VAL A 178 -0.98 -13.94 -15.52
N PRO A 179 -1.35 -14.69 -14.44
CA PRO A 179 -0.47 -14.94 -13.30
C PRO A 179 0.78 -15.73 -13.70
N VAL A 180 1.89 -15.48 -13.00
CA VAL A 180 3.08 -16.34 -13.08
C VAL A 180 2.77 -17.75 -12.56
N ALA A 181 3.41 -18.77 -13.14
CA ALA A 181 3.17 -20.17 -12.79
C ALA A 181 3.92 -20.65 -11.54
N GLY A 182 4.87 -19.86 -11.03
CA GLY A 182 5.69 -20.24 -9.85
C GLY A 182 6.20 -19.01 -9.12
N TYR A 183 6.78 -19.25 -7.92
CA TYR A 183 7.12 -18.19 -6.98
C TYR A 183 8.62 -18.15 -6.67
N VAL A 184 9.47 -18.30 -7.68
CA VAL A 184 10.93 -18.16 -7.53
C VAL A 184 11.28 -16.68 -7.62
N GLY A 185 11.58 -16.10 -6.47
CA GLY A 185 11.99 -14.70 -6.34
C GLY A 185 13.48 -14.53 -6.07
N SER A 186 13.88 -13.30 -5.74
CA SER A 186 15.23 -12.91 -5.33
C SER A 186 15.26 -12.22 -3.96
N GLY A 187 14.15 -12.22 -3.25
CA GLY A 187 13.93 -11.52 -1.99
C GLY A 187 14.51 -12.23 -0.75
N PRO A 188 14.30 -11.61 0.43
CA PRO A 188 14.88 -12.08 1.70
C PRO A 188 14.26 -13.38 2.23
N TYR A 189 13.08 -13.76 1.75
CA TYR A 189 12.40 -15.01 2.11
C TYR A 189 11.99 -15.79 0.86
N ARG A 190 11.80 -17.10 1.01
CA ARG A 190 11.29 -18.02 -0.01
C ARG A 190 9.93 -18.55 0.44
N PHE A 191 8.95 -18.57 -0.45
CA PHE A 191 7.66 -19.18 -0.21
C PHE A 191 7.75 -20.71 -0.29
N VAL A 192 7.14 -21.41 0.65
CA VAL A 192 7.12 -22.88 0.72
C VAL A 192 5.74 -23.35 0.26
N GLU A 193 5.59 -23.60 -1.05
CA GLU A 193 4.30 -23.98 -1.65
C GLU A 193 3.74 -25.29 -1.06
N SER A 194 4.62 -26.24 -0.72
CA SER A 194 4.22 -27.53 -0.08
C SER A 194 3.54 -27.34 1.28
N ASP A 195 3.79 -26.22 1.95
CA ASP A 195 3.24 -25.91 3.27
C ASP A 195 2.03 -24.98 3.20
N LEU A 196 1.60 -24.61 1.98
CA LEU A 196 0.39 -23.82 1.78
C LEU A 196 -0.85 -24.64 2.14
N VAL A 197 -1.62 -24.12 3.09
CA VAL A 197 -2.98 -24.59 3.39
C VAL A 197 -3.94 -23.42 3.08
N PRO A 198 -4.63 -23.44 1.94
CA PRO A 198 -5.50 -22.34 1.53
C PRO A 198 -6.54 -21.98 2.60
N GLY A 199 -6.68 -20.69 2.89
CA GLY A 199 -7.58 -20.19 3.94
C GLY A 199 -7.12 -20.44 5.38
N SER A 200 -5.91 -20.98 5.60
CA SER A 200 -5.39 -21.31 6.92
C SER A 200 -3.94 -20.87 7.14
N ARG A 201 -3.01 -21.28 6.26
CA ARG A 201 -1.59 -21.11 6.54
C ARG A 201 -0.74 -20.89 5.29
N MET A 202 0.21 -19.97 5.38
CA MET A 202 1.31 -19.76 4.42
C MET A 202 2.65 -19.75 5.17
N VAL A 203 3.68 -20.33 4.58
CA VAL A 203 5.00 -20.46 5.20
C VAL A 203 6.07 -19.84 4.30
N TYR A 204 6.94 -19.07 4.91
CA TYR A 204 8.10 -18.47 4.27
C TYR A 204 9.35 -18.83 5.07
N VAL A 205 10.41 -19.24 4.39
CA VAL A 205 11.72 -19.56 5.01
C VAL A 205 12.76 -18.54 4.56
N ARG A 206 13.69 -18.24 5.45
CA ARG A 206 14.76 -17.28 5.17
C ARG A 206 15.58 -17.70 3.95
N ASN A 207 15.84 -16.75 3.04
CA ASN A 207 16.80 -16.93 1.96
C ASN A 207 18.22 -16.62 2.49
N ALA A 208 18.97 -17.66 2.84
CA ALA A 208 20.34 -17.50 3.36
C ALA A 208 21.31 -16.90 2.34
N ALA A 209 21.01 -17.00 1.03
CA ALA A 209 21.82 -16.42 -0.03
C ALA A 209 21.49 -14.95 -0.33
N TYR A 210 20.42 -14.39 0.25
CA TYR A 210 20.05 -13.00 0.05
C TYR A 210 21.16 -12.05 0.55
N ARG A 211 21.48 -11.05 -0.26
CA ARG A 211 22.50 -10.03 0.05
C ARG A 211 21.81 -8.70 0.34
N PRO A 212 21.54 -8.37 1.62
CA PRO A 212 20.97 -7.07 1.97
C PRO A 212 21.92 -5.92 1.60
N ARG A 213 21.38 -4.73 1.42
CA ARG A 213 22.18 -3.50 1.34
C ARG A 213 22.79 -3.18 2.71
N ALA A 214 23.89 -2.40 2.70
CA ALA A 214 24.55 -1.99 3.93
C ALA A 214 23.83 -0.82 4.63
N GLU A 215 23.10 -0.02 3.88
CA GLU A 215 22.36 1.13 4.39
C GLU A 215 21.23 0.68 5.32
N PRO A 216 20.90 1.46 6.36
CA PRO A 216 19.77 1.16 7.24
C PRO A 216 18.46 0.98 6.46
N PRO A 217 17.54 0.10 6.92
CA PRO A 217 16.23 -0.03 6.30
C PRO A 217 15.44 1.27 6.43
N SER A 218 14.74 1.66 5.37
CA SER A 218 13.91 2.85 5.35
C SER A 218 12.70 2.60 4.43
N TYR A 219 11.52 2.40 5.03
CA TYR A 219 10.29 2.07 4.35
C TYR A 219 10.43 0.81 3.49
N TYR A 220 10.50 0.91 2.14
CA TYR A 220 10.72 -0.22 1.24
C TYR A 220 12.15 -0.28 0.65
N SER A 221 13.06 0.56 1.12
CA SER A 221 14.45 0.63 0.67
C SER A 221 15.46 0.25 1.76
N GLY A 222 16.75 0.14 1.39
CA GLY A 222 17.87 -0.13 2.30
C GLY A 222 18.04 -1.60 2.64
N GLY A 223 18.62 -1.87 3.82
CA GLY A 223 19.01 -3.22 4.24
C GLY A 223 17.82 -4.09 4.65
N LYS A 224 17.45 -5.05 3.82
CA LYS A 224 16.37 -6.01 4.06
C LYS A 224 16.94 -7.28 4.75
N VAL A 225 17.26 -7.19 6.05
CA VAL A 225 17.87 -8.29 6.80
C VAL A 225 16.79 -9.19 7.42
N ALA A 226 16.74 -10.46 7.01
CA ALA A 226 15.85 -11.46 7.58
C ALA A 226 16.43 -12.05 8.87
N HIS A 227 15.85 -11.74 10.03
CA HIS A 227 16.31 -12.22 11.34
C HIS A 227 15.60 -13.48 11.81
N PHE A 228 14.43 -13.80 11.29
CA PHE A 228 13.69 -15.03 11.57
C PHE A 228 14.03 -16.08 10.52
N ASP A 229 14.15 -17.34 10.95
CA ASP A 229 14.43 -18.47 10.05
C ASP A 229 13.17 -18.87 9.28
N LYS A 230 12.00 -18.63 9.90
CA LYS A 230 10.67 -18.89 9.33
C LYS A 230 9.69 -17.79 9.70
N VAL A 231 8.81 -17.42 8.76
CA VAL A 231 7.62 -16.59 8.99
C VAL A 231 6.40 -17.40 8.60
N VAL A 232 5.44 -17.50 9.51
CA VAL A 232 4.19 -18.23 9.31
C VAL A 232 3.03 -17.24 9.33
N TRP A 233 2.32 -17.14 8.23
CA TRP A 233 1.06 -16.42 8.16
C TRP A 233 -0.08 -17.36 8.50
N GLN A 234 -0.84 -17.01 9.52
CA GLN A 234 -1.97 -17.81 10.01
C GLN A 234 -3.27 -17.04 9.81
N ILE A 235 -4.20 -17.61 9.08
CA ILE A 235 -5.53 -17.01 8.92
C ILE A 235 -6.38 -17.43 10.11
N ILE A 236 -6.71 -16.48 10.97
CA ILE A 236 -7.58 -16.68 12.14
C ILE A 236 -8.83 -15.79 11.95
N PRO A 237 -9.95 -16.35 11.44
CA PRO A 237 -11.12 -15.55 11.10
C PRO A 237 -11.79 -14.90 12.32
N ASP A 238 -11.75 -15.55 13.47
CA ASP A 238 -12.31 -15.00 14.71
C ASP A 238 -11.31 -14.06 15.39
N SER A 239 -11.63 -12.78 15.39
CA SER A 239 -10.75 -11.73 15.93
C SER A 239 -10.50 -11.86 17.43
N ALA A 240 -11.47 -12.37 18.23
CA ALA A 240 -11.28 -12.57 19.66
C ALA A 240 -10.29 -13.69 19.93
N SER A 241 -10.34 -14.77 19.14
CA SER A 241 -9.37 -15.86 19.17
C SER A 241 -7.96 -15.38 18.81
N ALA A 242 -7.81 -14.55 17.76
CA ALA A 242 -6.53 -13.96 17.37
C ALA A 242 -5.96 -13.08 18.49
N ILE A 243 -6.76 -12.22 19.10
CA ILE A 243 -6.36 -11.35 20.22
C ILE A 243 -5.90 -12.17 21.44
N ASN A 244 -6.64 -13.21 21.79
CA ASN A 244 -6.27 -14.11 22.88
C ASN A 244 -4.96 -14.85 22.59
N ALA A 245 -4.75 -15.33 21.35
CA ALA A 245 -3.51 -15.97 20.93
C ALA A 245 -2.31 -15.02 21.01
N LEU A 246 -2.47 -13.74 20.60
CA LEU A 246 -1.45 -12.71 20.76
C LEU A 246 -1.13 -12.46 22.23
N GLY A 247 -2.16 -12.37 23.07
CA GLY A 247 -2.01 -12.16 24.52
C GLY A 247 -1.23 -13.28 25.20
N ARG A 248 -1.43 -14.53 24.78
CA ARG A 248 -0.71 -15.73 25.29
C ARG A 248 0.66 -15.94 24.63
N GLY A 249 1.01 -15.19 23.57
CA GLY A 249 2.26 -15.34 22.83
C GLY A 249 2.30 -16.54 21.87
N GLU A 250 1.15 -17.10 21.50
CA GLU A 250 1.02 -18.13 20.47
C GLU A 250 1.22 -17.56 19.06
N ILE A 251 0.88 -16.27 18.87
CA ILE A 251 1.20 -15.48 17.70
C ILE A 251 1.96 -14.22 18.12
N ASP A 252 2.67 -13.62 17.17
CA ASP A 252 3.57 -12.49 17.41
C ASP A 252 3.00 -11.16 16.94
N MET A 253 2.19 -11.16 15.88
CA MET A 253 1.67 -9.95 15.24
C MET A 253 0.26 -10.17 14.68
N ILE A 254 -0.59 -9.14 14.79
CA ILE A 254 -1.90 -9.07 14.12
C ILE A 254 -1.94 -7.80 13.28
N GLU A 255 -2.24 -7.93 11.99
CA GLU A 255 -2.59 -6.81 11.14
C GLU A 255 -4.07 -6.43 11.34
N GLN A 256 -4.32 -5.17 11.57
CA GLN A 256 -5.67 -4.59 11.66
C GLN A 256 -6.60 -5.28 12.69
N PRO A 257 -6.19 -5.42 13.97
CA PRO A 257 -7.15 -5.87 14.99
C PRO A 257 -8.34 -4.90 15.06
N PRO A 258 -9.57 -5.40 15.28
CA PRO A 258 -10.76 -4.54 15.38
C PRO A 258 -10.61 -3.47 16.45
N VAL A 259 -10.98 -2.22 16.14
CA VAL A 259 -10.84 -1.07 17.05
C VAL A 259 -11.57 -1.29 18.37
N ASP A 260 -12.75 -1.92 18.33
CA ASP A 260 -13.57 -2.22 19.51
C ASP A 260 -12.90 -3.18 20.50
N LEU A 261 -11.94 -3.98 20.02
CA LEU A 261 -11.19 -4.96 20.83
C LEU A 261 -9.82 -4.44 21.31
N LEU A 262 -9.38 -3.25 20.85
CA LEU A 262 -8.09 -2.68 21.26
C LEU A 262 -7.96 -2.45 22.78
N PRO A 263 -9.03 -2.09 23.53
CA PRO A 263 -8.93 -1.97 24.98
C PRO A 263 -8.43 -3.25 25.66
N LEU A 264 -8.81 -4.44 25.16
CA LEU A 264 -8.31 -5.72 25.69
C LEU A 264 -6.80 -5.90 25.45
N LEU A 265 -6.32 -5.54 24.26
CA LEU A 265 -4.89 -5.60 23.94
C LEU A 265 -4.07 -4.59 24.74
N LYS A 266 -4.58 -3.36 24.91
CA LYS A 266 -3.89 -2.28 25.65
C LYS A 266 -3.72 -2.58 27.15
N GLN A 267 -4.52 -3.48 27.73
CA GLN A 267 -4.36 -3.94 29.11
C GLN A 267 -3.17 -4.91 29.29
N ASN A 268 -2.74 -5.56 28.21
CA ASN A 268 -1.62 -6.50 28.26
C ASN A 268 -0.29 -5.77 28.00
N LYS A 269 0.54 -5.62 29.04
CA LYS A 269 1.87 -4.96 28.97
C LYS A 269 2.87 -5.64 28.02
N ASP A 270 2.61 -6.91 27.65
CA ASP A 270 3.44 -7.67 26.71
C ASP A 270 3.00 -7.47 25.24
N VAL A 271 2.03 -6.59 25.01
CA VAL A 271 1.50 -6.26 23.68
C VAL A 271 1.60 -4.76 23.44
N VAL A 272 2.04 -4.39 22.26
CA VAL A 272 2.05 -3.01 21.76
C VAL A 272 0.97 -2.86 20.70
N VAL A 273 0.15 -1.82 20.83
CA VAL A 273 -0.85 -1.44 19.82
C VAL A 273 -0.47 -0.06 19.29
N ARG A 274 -0.24 0.05 17.99
CA ARG A 274 0.09 1.31 17.31
C ARG A 274 -0.38 1.29 15.86
N PRO A 275 -0.47 2.43 15.16
CA PRO A 275 -0.52 2.41 13.70
C PRO A 275 0.79 1.86 13.13
N LEU A 276 0.70 1.02 12.10
CA LEU A 276 1.88 0.58 11.33
C LEU A 276 2.30 1.65 10.33
N ASN A 277 1.33 2.20 9.59
CA ASN A 277 1.55 3.29 8.66
C ASN A 277 1.21 4.63 9.32
N PRO A 278 2.18 5.48 9.65
CA PRO A 278 1.95 6.75 10.32
C PRO A 278 1.30 7.82 9.41
N PHE A 279 1.34 7.60 8.08
CA PHE A 279 0.69 8.47 7.11
C PHE A 279 -0.79 8.13 6.92
N GLY A 280 -1.26 6.96 7.40
CA GLY A 280 -2.66 6.54 7.36
C GLY A 280 -3.21 6.32 5.96
N TRP A 281 -4.53 6.37 5.85
CA TRP A 281 -5.31 6.31 4.62
C TRP A 281 -6.18 7.56 4.54
N GLN A 282 -6.23 8.21 3.40
CA GLN A 282 -7.08 9.38 3.23
C GLN A 282 -8.45 8.95 2.70
N SER A 283 -9.49 9.18 3.50
CA SER A 283 -10.88 8.91 3.15
C SER A 283 -11.49 10.09 2.40
N TYR A 284 -12.42 9.80 1.51
CA TYR A 284 -13.11 10.79 0.72
C TYR A 284 -14.50 10.32 0.26
N ALA A 285 -15.40 11.28 0.07
CA ALA A 285 -16.61 11.08 -0.73
C ALA A 285 -16.31 11.47 -2.19
N ARG A 286 -16.69 10.59 -3.11
CA ARG A 286 -16.43 10.74 -4.55
C ARG A 286 -17.72 11.10 -5.29
N PRO A 287 -17.92 12.36 -5.69
CA PRO A 287 -19.05 12.75 -6.54
C PRO A 287 -18.81 12.29 -7.99
N ASN A 288 -19.90 11.98 -8.68
CA ASN A 288 -19.91 11.71 -10.11
C ASN A 288 -20.09 13.01 -10.89
N HIS A 289 -19.05 13.45 -11.59
CA HIS A 289 -19.05 14.71 -12.33
C HIS A 289 -19.81 14.64 -13.68
N LEU A 290 -20.26 13.46 -14.11
CA LEU A 290 -20.96 13.32 -15.39
C LEU A 290 -22.41 13.81 -15.33
N HIS A 291 -23.03 13.77 -14.13
CA HIS A 291 -24.47 13.94 -13.96
C HIS A 291 -24.84 15.01 -12.92
N PRO A 292 -25.98 15.70 -13.11
CA PRO A 292 -26.54 16.55 -12.06
C PRO A 292 -26.75 15.81 -10.74
N PRO A 293 -26.62 16.50 -9.58
CA PRO A 293 -26.24 17.90 -9.45
C PRO A 293 -24.71 18.10 -9.52
N PHE A 294 -23.89 17.02 -9.37
CA PHE A 294 -22.45 17.13 -9.15
C PHE A 294 -21.62 17.39 -10.41
N ASN A 295 -22.24 17.49 -11.58
CA ASN A 295 -21.59 18.07 -12.76
C ASN A 295 -21.30 19.59 -12.61
N LYS A 296 -21.88 20.24 -11.58
CA LYS A 296 -21.66 21.65 -11.25
C LYS A 296 -20.68 21.79 -10.07
N PRO A 297 -19.67 22.70 -10.16
CA PRO A 297 -18.74 22.92 -9.05
C PRO A 297 -19.44 23.38 -7.77
N GLU A 298 -20.48 24.20 -7.87
CA GLU A 298 -21.25 24.70 -6.73
C GLU A 298 -21.89 23.56 -5.93
N ALA A 299 -22.42 22.52 -6.58
CA ALA A 299 -22.99 21.35 -5.91
C ALA A 299 -21.89 20.55 -5.18
N ARG A 300 -20.69 20.44 -5.76
CA ARG A 300 -19.57 19.76 -5.11
C ARG A 300 -19.01 20.56 -3.93
N GLN A 301 -18.97 21.90 -4.04
CA GLN A 301 -18.64 22.80 -2.93
C GLN A 301 -19.71 22.75 -1.82
N ALA A 302 -21.01 22.59 -2.18
CA ALA A 302 -22.08 22.37 -1.23
C ALA A 302 -21.84 21.07 -0.44
N LEU A 303 -21.35 20.02 -1.08
CA LEU A 303 -21.04 18.74 -0.43
C LEU A 303 -19.89 18.90 0.59
N ILE A 304 -18.80 19.63 0.25
CA ILE A 304 -17.72 19.93 1.22
C ILE A 304 -18.25 20.72 2.42
N ALA A 305 -19.16 21.68 2.21
CA ALA A 305 -19.71 22.50 3.29
C ALA A 305 -20.53 21.71 4.32
N LEU A 306 -20.89 20.46 4.05
CA LEU A 306 -21.59 19.56 5.00
C LEU A 306 -20.61 18.82 5.92
N ILE A 307 -19.30 18.81 5.64
CA ILE A 307 -18.38 17.89 6.27
C ILE A 307 -17.82 18.45 7.58
N ASP A 308 -18.06 17.72 8.67
CA ASP A 308 -17.25 17.79 9.87
C ASP A 308 -16.37 16.55 9.93
N GLN A 309 -15.10 16.67 9.58
CA GLN A 309 -14.20 15.52 9.55
C GLN A 309 -14.09 14.80 10.90
N LYS A 310 -14.25 15.53 12.03
CA LYS A 310 -14.18 14.92 13.36
C LYS A 310 -15.39 14.01 13.61
N ASP A 311 -16.58 14.40 13.16
CA ASP A 311 -17.77 13.55 13.27
C ASP A 311 -17.64 12.29 12.42
N PHE A 312 -17.19 12.45 11.16
CA PHE A 312 -16.99 11.31 10.25
C PHE A 312 -15.96 10.32 10.79
N LEU A 313 -14.81 10.82 11.20
CA LEU A 313 -13.71 10.01 11.70
C LEU A 313 -14.01 9.41 13.09
N GLY A 314 -14.60 10.22 13.98
CA GLY A 314 -14.98 9.78 15.32
C GLY A 314 -16.04 8.68 15.31
N THR A 315 -17.02 8.76 14.41
CA THR A 315 -18.03 7.70 14.22
C THR A 315 -17.38 6.42 13.70
N ALA A 316 -16.48 6.53 12.73
CA ALA A 316 -15.87 5.35 12.10
C ALA A 316 -14.78 4.67 12.94
N PHE A 317 -14.02 5.43 13.76
CA PHE A 317 -12.82 4.91 14.43
C PHE A 317 -12.84 5.01 15.96
N ASN A 318 -13.75 5.75 16.57
CA ASN A 318 -13.96 5.90 18.02
C ASN A 318 -12.75 6.33 18.88
N ASP A 319 -11.51 6.05 18.46
CA ASP A 319 -10.26 6.36 19.17
C ASP A 319 -9.46 7.41 18.40
N PRO A 320 -9.27 8.65 18.95
CA PRO A 320 -8.52 9.73 18.31
C PRO A 320 -7.06 9.38 17.97
N ALA A 321 -6.51 8.31 18.55
CA ALA A 321 -5.17 7.83 18.19
C ALA A 321 -5.11 7.26 16.75
N PHE A 322 -6.26 6.93 16.16
CA PHE A 322 -6.35 6.29 14.85
C PHE A 322 -6.97 7.16 13.77
N TYR A 323 -7.08 8.46 13.98
CA TYR A 323 -7.49 9.38 12.92
C TYR A 323 -6.94 10.79 13.08
N LYS A 324 -6.94 11.55 11.98
CA LYS A 324 -6.54 12.96 11.92
C LYS A 324 -7.40 13.70 10.92
N THR A 325 -7.73 14.96 11.20
CA THR A 325 -8.30 15.84 10.19
C THR A 325 -7.27 16.12 9.09
N CYS A 326 -7.71 16.19 7.85
CA CYS A 326 -6.88 16.42 6.68
C CYS A 326 -7.71 17.07 5.58
N PHE A 327 -7.51 18.37 5.36
CA PHE A 327 -8.25 19.15 4.36
C PHE A 327 -7.48 19.28 3.03
N SER A 328 -6.50 18.40 2.82
CA SER A 328 -5.72 18.36 1.59
C SER A 328 -6.35 17.42 0.55
N PHE A 329 -6.21 17.77 -0.72
CA PHE A 329 -6.46 16.87 -1.85
C PHE A 329 -5.26 15.96 -2.15
N LEU A 330 -4.15 16.12 -1.40
CA LEU A 330 -2.96 15.30 -1.40
C LEU A 330 -2.79 14.65 -0.03
N ALA A 331 -1.97 13.60 0.08
CA ALA A 331 -1.81 12.88 1.34
C ALA A 331 -1.21 13.78 2.44
N CYS A 332 -1.92 13.94 3.55
CA CYS A 332 -1.43 14.71 4.70
C CYS A 332 -0.21 14.08 5.36
N GLY A 333 0.70 14.93 5.81
CA GLY A 333 1.97 14.53 6.42
C GLY A 333 3.07 14.19 5.42
N THR A 334 2.83 14.33 4.12
CA THR A 334 3.83 14.15 3.06
C THR A 334 4.41 15.47 2.59
N ALA A 335 5.47 15.42 1.79
CA ALA A 335 6.16 16.61 1.29
C ALA A 335 5.28 17.52 0.40
N MET A 336 4.21 16.97 -0.19
CA MET A 336 3.32 17.69 -1.11
C MET A 336 2.05 18.20 -0.42
N THR A 337 1.89 17.99 0.89
CA THR A 337 0.70 18.42 1.63
C THR A 337 0.54 19.94 1.61
N SER A 338 -0.68 20.39 1.30
CA SER A 338 -1.15 21.76 1.52
C SER A 338 -2.65 21.70 1.83
N GLU A 339 -3.15 22.58 2.68
CA GLU A 339 -4.58 22.76 2.96
C GLU A 339 -5.09 24.13 2.44
N ALA A 340 -4.27 24.82 1.67
CA ALA A 340 -4.60 26.13 1.10
C ALA A 340 -5.93 26.08 0.31
N GLY A 341 -6.77 27.09 0.50
CA GLY A 341 -8.09 27.20 -0.12
C GLY A 341 -9.21 26.40 0.58
N MET A 342 -8.89 25.69 1.68
CA MET A 342 -9.88 24.92 2.44
C MET A 342 -10.27 25.58 3.79
N GLU A 343 -9.77 26.76 4.10
CA GLU A 343 -9.96 27.44 5.39
C GLU A 343 -11.44 27.66 5.72
N SER A 344 -12.25 28.00 4.71
CA SER A 344 -13.68 28.22 4.85
C SER A 344 -14.53 26.94 4.92
N PHE A 345 -13.89 25.76 4.73
CA PHE A 345 -14.53 24.45 4.75
C PHE A 345 -14.09 23.59 5.95
N GLN A 346 -13.30 24.13 6.86
CA GLN A 346 -12.86 23.39 8.06
C GLN A 346 -13.96 23.21 9.12
N LYS A 347 -15.08 23.92 8.97
CA LYS A 347 -16.27 23.78 9.80
C LYS A 347 -17.50 23.59 8.91
N PRO A 348 -18.42 22.70 9.29
CA PRO A 348 -19.66 22.50 8.54
C PRO A 348 -20.52 23.77 8.54
N ASP A 349 -21.15 24.06 7.40
CA ASP A 349 -22.09 25.16 7.21
C ASP A 349 -23.25 24.69 6.32
N ILE A 350 -24.32 24.22 6.97
CA ILE A 350 -25.51 23.71 6.29
C ILE A 350 -26.23 24.82 5.51
N ALA A 351 -26.24 26.06 6.02
CA ALA A 351 -26.87 27.18 5.33
C ALA A 351 -26.16 27.50 4.01
N ARG A 352 -24.81 27.53 4.06
CA ARG A 352 -23.97 27.67 2.86
C ARG A 352 -24.18 26.50 1.89
N ALA A 353 -24.24 25.27 2.39
CA ALA A 353 -24.48 24.08 1.57
C ALA A 353 -25.82 24.20 0.81
N LYS A 354 -26.89 24.61 1.48
CA LYS A 354 -28.20 24.84 0.84
C LYS A 354 -28.13 25.91 -0.24
N SER A 355 -27.50 27.05 0.05
CA SER A 355 -27.34 28.14 -0.91
C SER A 355 -26.55 27.72 -2.15
N LEU A 356 -25.43 27.04 -1.97
CA LEU A 356 -24.60 26.53 -3.08
C LEU A 356 -25.34 25.48 -3.92
N MET A 357 -26.11 24.60 -3.29
CA MET A 357 -26.90 23.59 -3.99
C MET A 357 -28.03 24.20 -4.83
N GLN A 358 -28.66 25.27 -4.32
CA GLN A 358 -29.63 26.06 -5.08
C GLN A 358 -28.97 26.77 -6.27
N ALA A 359 -27.77 27.36 -6.06
CA ALA A 359 -27.01 28.02 -7.14
C ALA A 359 -26.61 27.03 -8.24
N ALA A 360 -26.37 25.75 -7.88
CA ALA A 360 -26.14 24.67 -8.83
C ALA A 360 -27.40 24.29 -9.65
N GLY A 361 -28.59 24.80 -9.27
CA GLY A 361 -29.85 24.54 -9.94
C GLY A 361 -30.57 23.27 -9.47
N TYR A 362 -30.22 22.72 -8.32
CA TYR A 362 -30.86 21.53 -7.74
C TYR A 362 -32.33 21.82 -7.35
N LYS A 363 -33.24 20.94 -7.77
CA LYS A 363 -34.70 21.08 -7.57
C LYS A 363 -35.31 19.93 -6.78
N GLY A 364 -34.49 19.09 -6.12
CA GLY A 364 -34.94 17.93 -5.36
C GLY A 364 -34.82 16.61 -6.13
N GLU A 365 -34.02 16.58 -7.18
CA GLU A 365 -33.71 15.36 -7.91
C GLU A 365 -33.05 14.33 -6.97
N LYS A 366 -33.31 13.06 -7.25
CA LYS A 366 -32.79 11.96 -6.44
C LYS A 366 -31.25 11.89 -6.54
N ILE A 367 -30.58 11.82 -5.38
CA ILE A 367 -29.13 11.64 -5.27
C ILE A 367 -28.85 10.20 -4.84
N VAL A 368 -28.36 9.39 -5.77
CA VAL A 368 -28.03 7.98 -5.54
C VAL A 368 -26.67 7.87 -4.85
N VAL A 369 -26.66 7.33 -3.63
CA VAL A 369 -25.46 7.05 -2.84
C VAL A 369 -25.19 5.55 -2.85
N LEU A 370 -24.02 5.11 -3.35
CA LEU A 370 -23.58 3.72 -3.24
C LEU A 370 -23.03 3.51 -1.82
N HIS A 371 -23.74 2.75 -1.00
CA HIS A 371 -23.47 2.54 0.42
C HIS A 371 -22.95 1.12 0.64
N ALA A 372 -21.65 0.94 0.87
CA ALA A 372 -21.08 -0.37 1.21
C ALA A 372 -21.37 -0.69 2.69
N SER A 373 -22.22 -1.71 2.93
CA SER A 373 -22.70 -2.05 4.28
C SER A 373 -21.80 -3.05 5.01
N ASP A 374 -20.95 -3.79 4.29
CA ASP A 374 -20.08 -4.84 4.79
C ASP A 374 -18.67 -4.36 5.18
N LEU A 375 -18.27 -3.15 4.77
CA LEU A 375 -17.01 -2.52 5.13
C LEU A 375 -17.26 -1.43 6.19
N LYS A 376 -17.03 -1.78 7.48
CA LYS A 376 -17.46 -1.00 8.65
C LYS A 376 -17.18 0.50 8.53
N TRP A 377 -15.94 0.94 8.30
CA TRP A 377 -15.61 2.36 8.26
C TRP A 377 -16.28 3.11 7.08
N VAL A 378 -16.48 2.43 5.93
CA VAL A 378 -17.23 3.01 4.78
C VAL A 378 -18.69 3.15 5.15
N HIS A 379 -19.30 2.11 5.75
CA HIS A 379 -20.68 2.13 6.21
C HIS A 379 -20.93 3.31 7.16
N GLU A 380 -20.11 3.47 8.17
CA GLU A 380 -20.28 4.51 9.18
C GLU A 380 -20.07 5.91 8.60
N MET A 381 -19.03 6.14 7.80
CA MET A 381 -18.81 7.43 7.11
C MET A 381 -19.94 7.75 6.12
N THR A 382 -20.44 6.75 5.38
CA THR A 382 -21.54 6.96 4.43
C THR A 382 -22.83 7.29 5.16
N THR A 383 -23.10 6.65 6.30
CA THR A 383 -24.26 6.95 7.16
C THR A 383 -24.26 8.40 7.65
N VAL A 384 -23.10 8.90 8.12
CA VAL A 384 -22.95 10.31 8.51
C VAL A 384 -23.19 11.24 7.31
N LEU A 385 -22.62 10.91 6.15
CA LEU A 385 -22.79 11.70 4.93
C LEU A 385 -24.27 11.82 4.51
N GLU A 386 -24.98 10.70 4.48
CA GLU A 386 -26.41 10.66 4.16
C GLU A 386 -27.25 11.48 5.15
N SER A 387 -26.94 11.39 6.44
CA SER A 387 -27.60 12.18 7.48
C SER A 387 -27.42 13.68 7.24
N ARG A 388 -26.20 14.14 6.97
CA ARG A 388 -25.89 15.55 6.67
C ARG A 388 -26.57 16.05 5.40
N MET A 389 -26.61 15.22 4.35
CA MET A 389 -27.31 15.53 3.11
C MET A 389 -28.83 15.67 3.33
N ARG A 390 -29.46 14.78 4.10
CA ARG A 390 -30.89 14.86 4.46
C ARG A 390 -31.20 16.07 5.33
N GLU A 391 -30.32 16.43 6.28
CA GLU A 391 -30.42 17.64 7.10
C GLU A 391 -30.37 18.92 6.24
N ALA A 392 -29.56 18.89 5.17
CA ALA A 392 -29.54 19.95 4.17
C ALA A 392 -30.80 19.98 3.26
N GLY A 393 -31.70 19.03 3.40
CA GLY A 393 -32.93 18.92 2.61
C GLY A 393 -32.74 18.27 1.24
N TRP A 394 -31.67 17.50 1.05
CA TRP A 394 -31.42 16.82 -0.21
C TRP A 394 -32.14 15.46 -0.27
N ASN A 395 -32.60 15.09 -1.46
CA ASN A 395 -33.34 13.85 -1.71
C ASN A 395 -32.37 12.66 -1.89
N VAL A 396 -32.01 11.98 -0.81
CA VAL A 396 -31.00 10.92 -0.76
C VAL A 396 -31.63 9.56 -0.96
N ASP A 397 -31.22 8.86 -2.02
CA ASP A 397 -31.46 7.43 -2.30
C ASP A 397 -30.23 6.61 -1.92
N ALA A 398 -30.20 6.13 -0.67
CA ALA A 398 -29.11 5.28 -0.16
C ALA A 398 -29.30 3.85 -0.62
N GLN A 399 -28.39 3.36 -1.47
CA GLN A 399 -28.43 2.01 -1.99
C GLN A 399 -27.40 1.13 -1.26
N HIS A 400 -27.90 0.38 -0.26
CA HIS A 400 -27.10 -0.51 0.56
C HIS A 400 -26.67 -1.75 -0.21
N LEU A 401 -25.37 -1.94 -0.37
CA LEU A 401 -24.72 -2.96 -1.20
C LEU A 401 -23.53 -3.54 -0.42
N ASP A 402 -22.97 -4.65 -0.89
CA ASP A 402 -21.65 -5.09 -0.48
C ASP A 402 -20.53 -4.31 -1.23
N TRP A 403 -19.34 -4.27 -0.66
CA TRP A 403 -18.22 -3.52 -1.25
C TRP A 403 -17.83 -4.02 -2.65
N ALA A 404 -17.93 -5.31 -2.93
CA ALA A 404 -17.62 -5.85 -4.24
C ALA A 404 -18.59 -5.32 -5.30
N THR A 405 -19.88 -5.26 -4.96
CA THR A 405 -20.93 -4.67 -5.82
C THR A 405 -20.73 -3.16 -5.98
N VAL A 406 -20.41 -2.40 -4.92
CA VAL A 406 -20.05 -0.98 -5.01
C VAL A 406 -18.84 -0.81 -5.95
N SER A 407 -17.80 -1.63 -5.77
CA SER A 407 -16.57 -1.58 -6.57
C SER A 407 -16.80 -1.86 -8.06
N ALA A 408 -17.72 -2.74 -8.40
CA ALA A 408 -18.13 -2.99 -9.78
C ALA A 408 -19.00 -1.86 -10.33
N ARG A 409 -19.98 -1.41 -9.54
CA ARG A 409 -20.98 -0.44 -9.97
C ARG A 409 -20.42 0.97 -10.15
N ARG A 410 -19.42 1.38 -9.37
CA ARG A 410 -18.77 2.70 -9.52
C ARG A 410 -18.11 2.92 -10.89
N ALA A 411 -17.91 1.86 -11.69
CA ALA A 411 -17.42 1.96 -13.05
C ALA A 411 -18.49 2.37 -14.07
N ARG A 412 -19.77 2.37 -13.69
CA ARG A 412 -20.88 2.72 -14.58
C ARG A 412 -20.95 4.22 -14.81
N GLN A 413 -21.12 4.62 -16.07
CA GLN A 413 -21.24 6.01 -16.52
C GLN A 413 -22.67 6.43 -16.84
N GLU A 414 -23.63 5.51 -16.75
CA GLU A 414 -25.04 5.75 -17.00
C GLU A 414 -25.61 6.77 -16.00
N VAL A 415 -26.71 7.40 -16.34
CA VAL A 415 -27.45 8.30 -15.42
C VAL A 415 -27.94 7.51 -14.19
N PRO A 416 -28.09 8.16 -13.02
CA PRO A 416 -28.47 7.48 -11.79
C PRO A 416 -29.72 6.61 -11.89
N ASP A 417 -30.74 7.04 -12.64
CA ASP A 417 -31.99 6.31 -12.85
C ASP A 417 -31.86 5.08 -13.78
N GLN A 418 -30.73 4.93 -14.47
CA GLN A 418 -30.42 3.77 -15.32
C GLN A 418 -29.32 2.88 -14.73
N GLY A 419 -29.21 2.86 -13.40
CA GLY A 419 -28.22 2.04 -12.70
C GLY A 419 -26.87 2.72 -12.45
N GLY A 420 -26.72 3.99 -12.81
CA GLY A 420 -25.61 4.83 -12.43
C GLY A 420 -25.67 5.27 -10.95
N TRP A 421 -24.91 6.31 -10.61
CA TRP A 421 -24.77 6.76 -9.23
C TRP A 421 -24.32 8.23 -9.17
N ASN A 422 -24.47 8.87 -7.98
CA ASN A 422 -24.03 10.23 -7.73
C ASN A 422 -22.83 10.32 -6.77
N ILE A 423 -22.75 9.47 -5.74
CA ILE A 423 -21.70 9.52 -4.70
C ILE A 423 -21.36 8.10 -4.24
N PHE A 424 -20.09 7.87 -3.90
CA PHE A 424 -19.63 6.76 -3.03
C PHE A 424 -18.49 7.24 -2.12
N VAL A 425 -18.26 6.51 -1.02
CA VAL A 425 -17.15 6.74 -0.08
C VAL A 425 -16.04 5.72 -0.32
N SER A 426 -14.79 6.18 -0.26
CA SER A 426 -13.59 5.33 -0.42
C SER A 426 -12.39 5.96 0.28
N ALA A 427 -11.23 5.31 0.20
CA ALA A 427 -9.95 5.84 0.66
C ALA A 427 -8.82 5.48 -0.30
N SER A 428 -7.72 6.23 -0.23
CA SER A 428 -6.49 5.97 -0.97
C SER A 428 -5.26 6.00 -0.08
N SER A 429 -4.22 5.29 -0.50
CA SER A 429 -2.96 5.20 0.23
C SER A 429 -2.12 6.48 0.07
N PRO A 430 -1.22 6.79 1.02
CA PRO A 430 -0.36 7.96 0.92
C PRO A 430 0.52 7.99 -0.33
N PRO A 431 1.17 6.90 -0.77
CA PRO A 431 1.91 6.92 -2.02
C PRO A 431 1.06 7.27 -3.24
N ASP A 432 -0.20 6.78 -3.30
CA ASP A 432 -1.11 7.08 -4.39
C ASP A 432 -1.60 8.54 -4.37
N MET A 433 -1.68 9.15 -3.19
CA MET A 433 -2.14 10.53 -3.01
C MET A 433 -1.02 11.56 -3.06
N SER A 434 0.25 11.16 -2.84
CA SER A 434 1.41 12.05 -2.85
C SER A 434 1.99 12.24 -4.26
N ASP A 435 1.75 11.31 -5.15
CA ASP A 435 2.12 11.42 -6.56
C ASP A 435 1.07 12.26 -7.30
N VAL A 436 1.33 13.56 -7.40
CA VAL A 436 0.38 14.53 -8.02
C VAL A 436 0.03 14.15 -9.45
N ALA A 437 0.98 13.63 -10.22
CA ALA A 437 0.76 13.21 -11.61
C ALA A 437 0.07 11.85 -11.71
N GLY A 438 0.49 10.87 -10.89
CA GLY A 438 -0.03 9.50 -10.91
C GLY A 438 -1.31 9.30 -10.09
N SER A 439 -1.68 10.25 -9.24
CA SER A 439 -2.89 10.14 -8.42
C SER A 439 -4.15 10.04 -9.28
N ALA A 440 -4.84 8.91 -9.17
CA ALA A 440 -6.08 8.65 -9.90
C ALA A 440 -7.24 9.53 -9.39
N VAL A 441 -7.25 9.85 -8.08
CA VAL A 441 -8.38 10.57 -7.46
C VAL A 441 -8.43 12.05 -7.81
N ILE A 442 -7.29 12.69 -8.10
CA ILE A 442 -7.23 14.07 -8.61
C ILE A 442 -7.02 14.12 -10.14
N ASN A 443 -7.03 12.98 -10.82
CA ASN A 443 -6.99 12.97 -12.28
C ASN A 443 -8.25 13.63 -12.85
N SER A 444 -8.06 14.77 -13.50
CA SER A 444 -9.13 15.61 -14.05
C SER A 444 -9.07 15.67 -15.57
N ASP A 445 -8.59 14.60 -16.21
CA ASP A 445 -8.56 14.44 -17.66
C ASP A 445 -9.98 14.35 -18.23
N CYS A 446 -10.33 15.32 -19.08
CA CYS A 446 -11.67 15.43 -19.66
C CYS A 446 -12.02 14.35 -20.69
N ASN A 447 -11.08 13.48 -21.06
CA ASN A 447 -11.29 12.40 -22.04
C ASN A 447 -12.10 11.19 -21.52
N ARG A 448 -12.70 11.27 -20.31
CA ARG A 448 -13.49 10.22 -19.65
C ARG A 448 -12.72 8.90 -19.40
N GLY A 449 -11.41 8.87 -19.64
CA GLY A 449 -10.52 7.78 -19.32
C GLY A 449 -10.00 7.79 -17.89
N GLY A 450 -10.41 8.78 -17.09
CA GLY A 450 -10.03 8.95 -15.69
C GLY A 450 -10.66 7.91 -14.76
N TRP A 451 -10.26 7.97 -13.49
CA TRP A 451 -10.81 7.13 -12.45
C TRP A 451 -12.29 7.49 -12.15
N PHE A 452 -13.04 6.57 -11.58
CA PHE A 452 -14.47 6.68 -11.28
C PHE A 452 -14.86 8.03 -10.70
N GLY A 453 -15.99 8.60 -11.15
CA GLY A 453 -16.42 9.95 -10.85
C GLY A 453 -16.04 10.98 -11.92
N TRP A 454 -15.06 10.68 -12.76
CA TRP A 454 -14.68 11.38 -14.00
C TRP A 454 -14.61 12.91 -13.88
N PRO A 455 -13.82 13.47 -12.93
CA PRO A 455 -13.65 14.92 -12.88
C PRO A 455 -13.00 15.39 -14.17
N CYS A 456 -13.44 16.57 -14.61
CA CYS A 456 -12.92 17.24 -15.80
C CYS A 456 -12.56 18.66 -15.42
N ASP A 457 -11.25 18.97 -15.42
CA ASP A 457 -10.71 20.31 -15.15
C ASP A 457 -9.34 20.46 -15.81
N GLU A 458 -9.31 21.16 -16.93
CA GLU A 458 -8.10 21.32 -17.75
C GLU A 458 -6.96 22.04 -17.00
N GLN A 459 -7.30 22.98 -16.11
CA GLN A 459 -6.29 23.70 -15.33
C GLN A 459 -5.60 22.77 -14.32
N THR A 460 -6.37 21.94 -13.62
CA THR A 460 -5.80 20.90 -12.74
C THR A 460 -4.90 19.97 -13.54
N GLN A 461 -5.33 19.52 -14.72
CA GLN A 461 -4.54 18.60 -15.54
C GLN A 461 -3.25 19.25 -16.06
N THR A 462 -3.30 20.52 -16.45
CA THR A 462 -2.11 21.29 -16.86
C THR A 462 -1.09 21.40 -15.72
N LEU A 463 -1.54 21.70 -14.50
CA LEU A 463 -0.68 21.76 -13.32
C LEU A 463 -0.06 20.39 -12.98
N ARG A 464 -0.84 19.31 -13.06
CA ARG A 464 -0.35 17.93 -12.85
C ARG A 464 0.73 17.56 -13.88
N ASN A 465 0.54 17.93 -15.15
CA ASN A 465 1.54 17.70 -16.19
C ASN A 465 2.82 18.53 -15.94
N ALA A 466 2.68 19.79 -15.52
CA ALA A 466 3.83 20.63 -15.16
C ALA A 466 4.60 20.06 -13.97
N TRP A 467 3.90 19.56 -12.94
CA TRP A 467 4.51 18.92 -11.79
C TRP A 467 5.33 17.68 -12.19
N ALA A 468 4.83 16.86 -13.13
CA ALA A 468 5.51 15.67 -13.62
C ALA A 468 6.83 15.97 -14.38
N LEU A 469 6.95 17.17 -14.94
CA LEU A 469 8.14 17.59 -15.69
C LEU A 469 9.17 18.34 -14.84
N GLU A 470 8.79 18.81 -13.65
CA GLU A 470 9.64 19.63 -12.78
C GLU A 470 10.59 18.73 -11.94
N PRO A 471 11.92 18.83 -12.12
CA PRO A 471 12.86 18.05 -11.33
C PRO A 471 13.15 18.63 -9.94
N ASP A 472 12.96 19.94 -9.74
CA ASP A 472 13.25 20.61 -8.47
C ASP A 472 12.14 20.40 -7.45
N LEU A 473 12.49 19.88 -6.26
CA LEU A 473 11.52 19.56 -5.21
C LEU A 473 10.77 20.80 -4.69
N ALA A 474 11.42 21.96 -4.57
CA ALA A 474 10.78 23.17 -4.05
C ALA A 474 9.75 23.70 -5.06
N LYS A 475 10.08 23.67 -6.34
CA LYS A 475 9.14 24.02 -7.41
C LYS A 475 7.99 23.02 -7.52
N ARG A 476 8.27 21.70 -7.38
CA ARG A 476 7.21 20.68 -7.29
C ARG A 476 6.23 20.97 -6.16
N LYS A 477 6.71 21.36 -4.97
CA LYS A 477 5.85 21.75 -3.84
C LYS A 477 4.97 22.95 -4.18
N ALA A 478 5.54 23.97 -4.81
CA ALA A 478 4.77 25.15 -5.24
C ALA A 478 3.69 24.80 -6.27
N ILE A 479 3.98 23.90 -7.22
CA ILE A 479 2.98 23.42 -8.19
C ILE A 479 1.92 22.56 -7.47
N ALA A 480 2.29 21.72 -6.53
CA ALA A 480 1.36 20.91 -5.74
C ALA A 480 0.39 21.78 -4.94
N GLU A 481 0.85 22.92 -4.37
CA GLU A 481 -0.01 23.90 -3.72
C GLU A 481 -0.99 24.56 -4.70
N GLN A 482 -0.58 24.86 -5.93
CA GLN A 482 -1.50 25.34 -6.97
C GLN A 482 -2.54 24.27 -7.34
N VAL A 483 -2.15 22.99 -7.42
CA VAL A 483 -3.09 21.87 -7.60
C VAL A 483 -4.08 21.80 -6.44
N GLN A 484 -3.62 21.99 -5.21
CA GLN A 484 -4.48 22.03 -4.02
C GLN A 484 -5.51 23.17 -4.11
N LEU A 485 -5.07 24.41 -4.39
CA LEU A 485 -5.93 25.58 -4.53
C LEU A 485 -6.98 25.40 -5.65
N ARG A 486 -6.56 24.85 -6.80
CA ARG A 486 -7.48 24.56 -7.89
C ARG A 486 -8.46 23.44 -7.52
N SER A 487 -7.99 22.41 -6.84
CA SER A 487 -8.84 21.31 -6.38
C SER A 487 -9.89 21.77 -5.36
N ALA A 488 -9.59 22.76 -4.51
CA ALA A 488 -10.57 23.37 -3.61
C ALA A 488 -11.72 24.05 -4.36
N GLN A 489 -11.46 24.56 -5.57
CA GLN A 489 -12.47 25.17 -6.45
C GLN A 489 -13.23 24.13 -7.28
N ALA A 490 -12.50 23.20 -7.91
CA ALA A 490 -13.04 22.19 -8.82
C ALA A 490 -13.70 21.00 -8.10
N VAL A 491 -13.24 20.71 -6.88
CA VAL A 491 -13.69 19.61 -6.00
C VAL A 491 -13.72 18.26 -6.72
N PRO A 492 -12.55 17.69 -7.07
CA PRO A 492 -12.51 16.37 -7.69
C PRO A 492 -13.03 15.27 -6.75
N PHE A 493 -12.89 15.44 -5.46
CA PHE A 493 -13.49 14.64 -4.38
C PHE A 493 -13.66 15.49 -3.12
N VAL A 494 -14.36 15.00 -2.12
CA VAL A 494 -14.59 15.67 -0.83
C VAL A 494 -13.75 14.99 0.24
N PRO A 495 -12.73 15.66 0.83
CA PRO A 495 -11.91 15.06 1.88
C PRO A 495 -12.72 14.77 3.16
N LEU A 496 -12.70 13.53 3.65
CA LEU A 496 -13.35 13.12 4.90
C LEU A 496 -12.35 12.96 6.05
N GLY A 497 -11.08 13.23 5.80
CA GLY A 497 -9.99 13.12 6.76
C GLY A 497 -9.12 11.89 6.56
N GLN A 498 -8.19 11.68 7.48
CA GLN A 498 -7.20 10.63 7.42
C GLN A 498 -7.38 9.65 8.59
N PHE A 499 -7.36 8.36 8.32
CA PHE A 499 -7.42 7.34 9.35
C PHE A 499 -6.19 6.43 9.35
N LEU A 500 -5.91 5.86 10.51
CA LEU A 500 -4.77 5.00 10.77
C LEU A 500 -5.30 3.61 11.12
N LEU A 501 -4.78 2.59 10.48
CA LEU A 501 -5.16 1.22 10.80
C LEU A 501 -4.34 0.72 11.98
N PRO A 502 -4.97 0.15 13.02
CA PRO A 502 -4.27 -0.40 14.17
C PRO A 502 -3.45 -1.63 13.75
N PHE A 503 -2.31 -1.79 14.42
CA PHE A 503 -1.44 -2.94 14.31
C PHE A 503 -1.04 -3.36 15.72
N ALA A 504 -1.05 -4.64 16.00
CA ALA A 504 -0.69 -5.16 17.31
C ALA A 504 0.45 -6.17 17.21
N HIS A 505 1.41 -6.09 18.12
CA HIS A 505 2.54 -7.02 18.16
C HIS A 505 3.03 -7.28 19.58
N ARG A 506 3.75 -8.38 19.79
CA ARG A 506 4.42 -8.67 21.06
C ARG A 506 5.47 -7.59 21.37
N ALA A 507 5.54 -7.13 22.62
CA ALA A 507 6.44 -6.05 23.06
C ALA A 507 7.94 -6.40 22.92
N ASN A 508 8.27 -7.69 22.81
CA ASN A 508 9.64 -8.15 22.57
C ASN A 508 10.07 -8.07 21.09
N LEU A 509 9.16 -7.74 20.15
CA LEU A 509 9.51 -7.46 18.78
C LEU A 509 9.93 -6.00 18.62
N VAL A 510 11.05 -5.78 17.93
CA VAL A 510 11.63 -4.46 17.66
C VAL A 510 12.01 -4.32 16.19
N ASP A 511 12.34 -3.08 15.78
CA ASP A 511 12.76 -2.71 14.42
C ASP A 511 11.69 -3.02 13.35
N ILE A 512 10.40 -3.00 13.74
CA ILE A 512 9.27 -3.12 12.82
C ILE A 512 9.16 -1.81 12.03
N GLN A 513 9.33 -1.90 10.70
CA GLN A 513 9.29 -0.75 9.79
C GLN A 513 7.86 -0.18 9.67
N ASP A 514 7.78 1.14 9.62
CA ASP A 514 6.53 1.88 9.36
C ASP A 514 6.23 1.86 7.85
N THR A 515 5.41 0.92 7.41
CA THR A 515 5.09 0.65 5.99
C THR A 515 3.59 0.53 5.77
N LEU A 516 3.12 0.45 4.52
CA LEU A 516 1.69 0.30 4.19
C LEU A 516 1.08 -0.96 4.82
N GLY A 517 1.82 -2.04 4.81
CA GLY A 517 1.53 -3.30 5.46
C GLY A 517 2.84 -3.91 5.96
N PRO A 518 2.82 -4.88 6.89
CA PRO A 518 4.05 -5.40 7.49
C PRO A 518 5.05 -5.90 6.46
N VAL A 519 6.31 -5.53 6.67
CA VAL A 519 7.46 -6.13 6.00
C VAL A 519 8.26 -6.89 7.05
N PHE A 520 8.81 -8.05 6.67
CA PHE A 520 9.33 -9.02 7.65
C PHE A 520 10.86 -9.01 7.75
N TRP A 521 11.53 -8.16 6.98
CA TRP A 521 12.94 -7.85 7.21
C TRP A 521 13.07 -6.84 8.35
N SER A 522 14.24 -6.79 8.94
CA SER A 522 14.62 -5.94 10.08
C SER A 522 14.00 -6.31 11.42
N ILE A 523 12.81 -6.94 11.46
CA ILE A 523 12.15 -7.32 12.71
C ILE A 523 13.05 -8.26 13.51
N LYS A 524 13.28 -7.91 14.79
CA LYS A 524 14.06 -8.71 15.74
C LYS A 524 13.23 -9.05 16.97
N ARG A 525 13.60 -10.14 17.63
CA ARG A 525 13.14 -10.45 18.98
C ARG A 525 14.25 -10.12 19.97
N ARG A 526 13.92 -9.33 21.00
CA ARG A 526 14.83 -9.02 22.12
C ARG A 526 15.13 -10.26 22.95
#